data_09907fe1dac052a0f4ed7cdf2404dc67
#
_entry.id   09907fe1dac052a0f4ed7cdf2404dc67
#
_cell.length_a   1.000
_cell.length_b   1.000
_cell.length_c   1.000
_cell.angle_alpha   90.00
_cell.angle_beta   90.00
_cell.angle_gamma   90.00
#
_symmetry.space_group_name_H-M   'P 1'
#
loop_
_entity.id
_entity.type
_entity.pdbx_description
1 polymer ?
#
loop_
_entity_poly.entity_id
_entity_poly.type
_entity_poly.pdbx_seq_one_letter_code
_entity_poly.pdbx_strand_id
1 'polypeptide(L)'
;YAKSESEKEVLLQWLQPAGKTIVDIGCGIGDLVRWLAAQGTDVTGVDIPELIVQAMAFPKAGNEKYIEGMAQQMPFSDDYADAVLFMSSLHHVPEGHFNDAIKECARVLKPEGMAIFIEPSLEKGCYYELSSLLHDELLIQRKAYRALKKAPDYGLKPVAESFFYMERSLEHFIKTMNIYVQDPVYRQSLIRQAEAIVQKAEKEGWIHKLFKATARVNVFTK
;
A
#
# COMPACT_ATOMS: atom_id res chain seq x y z
N TYR A 1 4.00 -21.28 6.29
CA TYR A 1 3.08 -20.97 5.17
C TYR A 1 2.42 -19.63 5.51
N ALA A 2 2.46 -18.66 4.58
CA ALA A 2 1.76 -17.40 4.75
C ALA A 2 0.25 -17.66 4.89
N LYS A 3 -0.40 -16.97 5.83
CA LYS A 3 -1.84 -17.07 6.08
C LYS A 3 -2.59 -16.16 5.11
N SER A 4 -3.82 -16.52 4.72
CA SER A 4 -4.70 -15.61 3.99
C SER A 4 -5.24 -14.57 4.94
N GLU A 5 -4.89 -13.32 4.74
CA GLU A 5 -5.30 -12.19 5.59
C GLU A 5 -5.53 -10.95 4.72
N SER A 6 -6.40 -10.06 5.15
CA SER A 6 -6.50 -8.73 4.56
C SER A 6 -5.39 -7.82 5.12
N GLU A 7 -5.03 -6.79 4.37
CA GLU A 7 -4.08 -5.76 4.83
C GLU A 7 -4.51 -5.12 6.16
N LYS A 8 -5.82 -4.95 6.37
CA LYS A 8 -6.40 -4.42 7.61
C LYS A 8 -6.21 -5.36 8.79
N GLU A 9 -6.40 -6.67 8.60
CA GLU A 9 -6.15 -7.67 9.65
C GLU A 9 -4.68 -7.72 10.02
N VAL A 10 -3.78 -7.65 9.04
CA VAL A 10 -2.34 -7.60 9.28
C VAL A 10 -1.96 -6.31 10.01
N LEU A 11 -2.53 -5.17 9.62
CA LEU A 11 -2.28 -3.89 10.30
C LEU A 11 -2.68 -3.94 11.78
N LEU A 12 -3.84 -4.53 12.10
CA LEU A 12 -4.35 -4.66 13.49
C LEU A 12 -3.50 -5.59 14.37
N GLN A 13 -2.65 -6.44 13.81
CA GLN A 13 -1.71 -7.25 14.61
C GLN A 13 -0.62 -6.37 15.25
N TRP A 14 -0.32 -5.22 14.64
CA TRP A 14 0.76 -4.34 15.06
C TRP A 14 0.27 -3.03 15.65
N LEU A 15 -0.91 -2.59 15.27
CA LEU A 15 -1.42 -1.26 15.59
C LEU A 15 -2.84 -1.35 16.17
N GLN A 16 -3.03 -0.77 17.36
CA GLN A 16 -4.36 -0.45 17.88
C GLN A 16 -4.68 1.00 17.51
N PRO A 17 -5.52 1.25 16.49
CA PRO A 17 -5.65 2.57 15.90
C PRO A 17 -6.42 3.58 16.75
N ALA A 18 -7.35 3.14 17.60
CA ALA A 18 -8.22 4.01 18.38
C ALA A 18 -7.43 5.02 19.23
N GLY A 19 -7.76 6.30 19.08
CA GLY A 19 -7.12 7.41 19.80
C GLY A 19 -5.70 7.75 19.36
N LYS A 20 -5.19 7.13 18.31
CA LYS A 20 -3.86 7.40 17.74
C LYS A 20 -3.92 8.47 16.66
N THR A 21 -2.81 9.20 16.51
CA THR A 21 -2.56 10.07 15.35
C THR A 21 -1.80 9.26 14.30
N ILE A 22 -2.42 9.03 13.14
CA ILE A 22 -1.88 8.18 12.08
C ILE A 22 -1.75 8.97 10.78
N VAL A 23 -0.66 8.74 10.08
CA VAL A 23 -0.45 9.27 8.72
C VAL A 23 -0.38 8.10 7.74
N ASP A 24 -1.20 8.15 6.68
CA ASP A 24 -1.22 7.18 5.59
C ASP A 24 -0.63 7.82 4.33
N ILE A 25 0.56 7.38 3.94
CA ILE A 25 1.33 7.94 2.81
C ILE A 25 1.06 7.15 1.53
N GLY A 26 0.60 7.87 0.50
CA GLY A 26 0.06 7.26 -0.71
C GLY A 26 -1.31 6.66 -0.43
N CYS A 27 -2.21 7.46 0.16
CA CYS A 27 -3.51 7.01 0.64
C CYS A 27 -4.52 6.69 -0.48
N GLY A 28 -4.18 6.99 -1.73
CA GLY A 28 -5.05 6.78 -2.88
C GLY A 28 -6.39 7.48 -2.72
N ILE A 29 -7.46 6.77 -2.98
CA ILE A 29 -8.84 7.28 -2.82
C ILE A 29 -9.34 7.23 -1.38
N GLY A 30 -8.47 6.97 -0.38
CA GLY A 30 -8.74 7.10 1.05
C GLY A 30 -9.51 5.94 1.70
N ASP A 31 -9.52 4.75 1.12
CA ASP A 31 -10.26 3.60 1.69
C ASP A 31 -9.72 3.17 3.08
N LEU A 32 -8.39 3.14 3.25
CA LEU A 32 -7.77 2.85 4.54
C LEU A 32 -8.00 4.00 5.53
N VAL A 33 -7.86 5.23 5.06
CA VAL A 33 -8.04 6.44 5.88
C VAL A 33 -9.46 6.48 6.49
N ARG A 34 -10.50 6.28 5.67
CA ARG A 34 -11.89 6.22 6.17
C ARG A 34 -12.10 5.04 7.13
N TRP A 35 -11.53 3.89 6.83
CA TRP A 35 -11.65 2.74 7.72
C TRP A 35 -10.98 2.98 9.08
N LEU A 36 -9.80 3.62 9.12
CA LEU A 36 -9.12 4.01 10.36
C LEU A 36 -9.92 5.07 11.12
N ALA A 37 -10.46 6.08 10.44
CA ALA A 37 -11.29 7.11 11.05
C ALA A 37 -12.52 6.51 11.75
N ALA A 38 -13.18 5.52 11.12
CA ALA A 38 -14.28 4.79 11.72
C ALA A 38 -13.88 3.97 12.98
N GLN A 39 -12.58 3.71 13.19
CA GLN A 39 -12.05 3.11 14.43
C GLN A 39 -11.70 4.15 15.52
N GLY A 40 -12.06 5.42 15.34
CA GLY A 40 -11.76 6.48 16.28
C GLY A 40 -10.31 7.00 16.22
N THR A 41 -9.69 6.94 15.05
CA THR A 41 -8.32 7.40 14.78
C THR A 41 -8.34 8.86 14.28
N ASP A 42 -7.41 9.70 14.74
CA ASP A 42 -7.07 10.97 14.07
C ASP A 42 -6.12 10.66 12.91
N VAL A 43 -6.67 10.46 11.73
CA VAL A 43 -5.92 9.99 10.57
C VAL A 43 -5.84 11.05 9.49
N THR A 44 -4.65 11.21 8.90
CA THR A 44 -4.43 12.08 7.75
C THR A 44 -3.87 11.24 6.59
N GLY A 45 -4.60 11.21 5.48
CA GLY A 45 -4.12 10.67 4.21
C GLY A 45 -3.33 11.70 3.43
N VAL A 46 -2.20 11.28 2.86
CA VAL A 46 -1.32 12.10 2.02
C VAL A 46 -1.19 11.46 0.65
N ASP A 47 -1.43 12.22 -0.40
CA ASP A 47 -1.24 11.76 -1.78
C ASP A 47 -1.10 12.96 -2.73
N ILE A 48 -0.98 12.68 -4.03
CA ILE A 48 -1.00 13.69 -5.10
C ILE A 48 -2.38 14.35 -5.20
N PRO A 49 -2.47 15.59 -5.71
CA PRO A 49 -3.71 16.38 -5.76
C PRO A 49 -4.90 15.62 -6.36
N GLU A 50 -4.67 14.90 -7.46
CA GLU A 50 -5.73 14.22 -8.21
C GLU A 50 -6.40 13.11 -7.39
N LEU A 51 -5.63 12.37 -6.56
CA LEU A 51 -6.16 11.32 -5.69
C LEU A 51 -6.81 11.91 -4.43
N ILE A 52 -6.27 13.00 -3.88
CA ILE A 52 -6.89 13.72 -2.76
C ILE A 52 -8.29 14.25 -3.13
N VAL A 53 -8.44 14.83 -4.33
CA VAL A 53 -9.76 15.27 -4.81
C VAL A 53 -10.74 14.09 -4.89
N GLN A 54 -10.29 12.94 -5.38
CA GLN A 54 -11.14 11.73 -5.44
C GLN A 54 -11.47 11.21 -4.04
N ALA A 55 -10.49 11.17 -3.11
CA ALA A 55 -10.72 10.73 -1.74
C ALA A 55 -11.76 11.60 -1.02
N MET A 56 -11.71 12.92 -1.21
CA MET A 56 -12.63 13.88 -0.63
C MET A 56 -14.05 13.81 -1.21
N ALA A 57 -14.25 13.20 -2.37
CA ALA A 57 -15.57 13.00 -2.97
C ALA A 57 -16.42 11.93 -2.24
N PHE A 58 -15.80 11.09 -1.41
CA PHE A 58 -16.51 10.10 -0.60
C PHE A 58 -17.00 10.70 0.73
N PRO A 59 -18.12 10.20 1.28
CA PRO A 59 -18.57 10.60 2.61
C PRO A 59 -17.51 10.33 3.68
N LYS A 60 -17.40 11.23 4.63
CA LYS A 60 -16.53 11.03 5.81
C LYS A 60 -17.00 9.88 6.69
N ALA A 61 -16.05 9.18 7.28
CA ALA A 61 -16.29 8.10 8.23
C ALA A 61 -15.97 8.49 9.69
N GLY A 62 -15.32 9.65 9.89
CA GLY A 62 -14.93 10.18 11.20
C GLY A 62 -14.22 11.53 11.07
N ASN A 63 -13.07 11.67 11.74
CA ASN A 63 -12.28 12.90 11.76
C ASN A 63 -11.09 12.86 10.78
N GLU A 64 -11.23 12.08 9.69
CA GLU A 64 -10.17 11.97 8.71
C GLU A 64 -9.90 13.29 7.98
N LYS A 65 -8.63 13.48 7.62
CA LYS A 65 -8.13 14.59 6.83
C LYS A 65 -7.42 14.07 5.61
N TYR A 66 -7.42 14.86 4.54
CA TYR A 66 -6.71 14.57 3.30
C TYR A 66 -5.89 15.80 2.94
N ILE A 67 -4.60 15.61 2.68
CA ILE A 67 -3.69 16.69 2.30
C ILE A 67 -2.81 16.28 1.14
N GLU A 68 -2.51 17.24 0.28
CA GLU A 68 -1.54 17.07 -0.79
C GLU A 68 -0.14 17.02 -0.22
N GLY A 69 0.69 16.09 -0.68
CA GLY A 69 2.05 15.97 -0.22
C GLY A 69 2.82 14.84 -0.87
N MET A 70 4.11 14.81 -0.58
CA MET A 70 5.03 13.79 -1.08
C MET A 70 5.69 13.05 0.07
N ALA A 71 5.92 11.75 -0.11
CA ALA A 71 6.55 10.90 0.88
C ALA A 71 7.96 11.37 1.30
N GLN A 72 8.73 11.92 0.36
CA GLN A 72 10.09 12.43 0.58
C GLN A 72 10.16 13.82 1.20
N GLN A 73 9.02 14.48 1.42
CA GLN A 73 8.88 15.77 2.08
C GLN A 73 7.48 15.87 2.69
N MET A 74 7.29 15.19 3.83
CA MET A 74 5.99 15.12 4.49
C MET A 74 5.63 16.46 5.15
N PRO A 75 4.40 16.97 4.96
CA PRO A 75 3.98 18.27 5.48
C PRO A 75 3.58 18.21 6.98
N PHE A 76 4.41 17.57 7.79
CA PHE A 76 4.22 17.43 9.24
C PHE A 76 5.46 17.88 10.00
N SER A 77 5.28 18.31 11.25
CA SER A 77 6.38 18.56 12.17
C SER A 77 7.08 17.26 12.57
N ASP A 78 8.26 17.39 13.17
CA ASP A 78 8.93 16.29 13.85
C ASP A 78 8.02 15.76 14.96
N ASP A 79 8.11 14.46 15.25
CA ASP A 79 7.40 13.80 16.36
C ASP A 79 5.86 14.02 16.35
N TYR A 80 5.27 14.07 15.16
CA TYR A 80 3.83 14.33 14.96
C TYR A 80 2.96 13.09 15.16
N ALA A 81 3.33 11.94 14.57
CA ALA A 81 2.47 10.79 14.42
C ALA A 81 2.82 9.64 15.37
N ASP A 82 1.81 8.94 15.88
CA ASP A 82 1.98 7.67 16.59
C ASP A 82 2.29 6.52 15.61
N ALA A 83 1.79 6.63 14.37
CA ALA A 83 2.14 5.68 13.31
C ALA A 83 2.18 6.37 11.93
N VAL A 84 3.09 5.91 11.08
CA VAL A 84 3.16 6.24 9.65
C VAL A 84 3.03 4.95 8.85
N LEU A 85 2.09 4.95 7.90
CA LEU A 85 1.74 3.79 7.09
C LEU A 85 2.12 4.01 5.64
N PHE A 86 2.64 2.97 5.01
CA PHE A 86 2.84 2.86 3.57
C PHE A 86 2.14 1.58 3.10
N MET A 87 1.00 1.73 2.45
CA MET A 87 0.16 0.60 2.01
C MET A 87 0.24 0.48 0.50
N SER A 88 1.15 -0.37 0.01
CA SER A 88 1.45 -0.51 -1.42
C SER A 88 1.82 0.83 -2.09
N SER A 89 2.58 1.66 -1.39
CA SER A 89 2.82 3.05 -1.81
C SER A 89 4.29 3.46 -1.84
N LEU A 90 5.19 2.79 -1.08
CA LEU A 90 6.60 3.15 -1.09
C LEU A 90 7.22 2.98 -2.47
N HIS A 91 6.87 1.92 -3.21
CA HIS A 91 7.40 1.69 -4.55
C HIS A 91 6.91 2.70 -5.60
N HIS A 92 5.88 3.48 -5.31
CA HIS A 92 5.42 4.61 -6.16
C HIS A 92 6.17 5.92 -5.89
N VAL A 93 6.97 6.00 -4.83
CA VAL A 93 7.87 7.15 -4.61
C VAL A 93 8.85 7.25 -5.78
N PRO A 94 9.09 8.45 -6.34
CA PRO A 94 10.02 8.62 -7.45
C PRO A 94 11.38 7.98 -7.20
N GLU A 95 11.92 7.29 -8.19
CA GLU A 95 13.21 6.63 -8.08
C GLU A 95 14.29 7.64 -7.66
N GLY A 96 15.11 7.26 -6.69
CA GLY A 96 16.11 8.15 -6.08
C GLY A 96 15.67 8.77 -4.75
N HIS A 97 14.37 8.82 -4.44
CA HIS A 97 13.81 9.43 -3.23
C HIS A 97 13.31 8.44 -2.17
N PHE A 98 13.48 7.12 -2.36
CA PHE A 98 13.06 6.14 -1.35
C PHE A 98 13.71 6.37 0.02
N ASN A 99 15.02 6.67 0.04
CA ASN A 99 15.72 6.94 1.29
C ASN A 99 15.20 8.21 1.98
N ASP A 100 14.84 9.23 1.21
CA ASP A 100 14.31 10.48 1.75
C ASP A 100 12.90 10.24 2.34
N ALA A 101 12.06 9.45 1.69
CA ALA A 101 10.76 9.04 2.23
C ALA A 101 10.90 8.28 3.56
N ILE A 102 11.88 7.38 3.68
CA ILE A 102 12.14 6.63 4.92
C ILE A 102 12.68 7.55 6.02
N LYS A 103 13.54 8.53 5.69
CA LYS A 103 14.01 9.55 6.65
C LYS A 103 12.87 10.43 7.15
N GLU A 104 11.99 10.88 6.25
CA GLU A 104 10.81 11.65 6.60
C GLU A 104 9.86 10.86 7.49
N CYS A 105 9.65 9.57 7.21
CA CYS A 105 8.91 8.67 8.07
C CYS A 105 9.50 8.66 9.50
N ALA A 106 10.83 8.50 9.63
CA ALA A 106 11.50 8.54 10.93
C ALA A 106 11.39 9.91 11.63
N ARG A 107 11.45 11.02 10.87
CA ARG A 107 11.31 12.37 11.41
C ARG A 107 9.91 12.61 11.98
N VAL A 108 8.89 12.26 11.23
CA VAL A 108 7.48 12.51 11.56
C VAL A 108 6.98 11.63 12.71
N LEU A 109 7.55 10.44 12.90
CA LEU A 109 7.18 9.55 14.00
C LEU A 109 7.59 10.12 15.35
N LYS A 110 6.68 10.04 16.33
CA LYS A 110 6.99 10.25 17.75
C LYS A 110 8.01 9.21 18.24
N PRO A 111 8.74 9.49 19.35
CA PRO A 111 9.46 8.44 20.07
C PRO A 111 8.52 7.24 20.34
N GLU A 112 8.99 6.01 20.14
CA GLU A 112 8.21 4.76 20.23
C GLU A 112 7.06 4.66 19.20
N GLY A 113 6.96 5.59 18.25
CA GLY A 113 6.01 5.52 17.14
C GLY A 113 6.36 4.39 16.15
N MET A 114 5.38 3.92 15.39
CA MET A 114 5.52 2.77 14.49
C MET A 114 5.48 3.18 13.02
N ALA A 115 6.45 2.69 12.24
CA ALA A 115 6.40 2.69 10.79
C ALA A 115 5.98 1.32 10.29
N ILE A 116 4.90 1.26 9.50
CA ILE A 116 4.39 -0.01 8.94
C ILE A 116 4.34 0.12 7.43
N PHE A 117 5.09 -0.76 6.76
CA PHE A 117 5.12 -0.86 5.30
C PHE A 117 4.50 -2.19 4.89
N ILE A 118 3.42 -2.14 4.15
CA ILE A 118 2.81 -3.31 3.51
C ILE A 118 2.99 -3.13 2.01
N GLU A 119 3.82 -3.95 1.41
CA GLU A 119 4.22 -3.83 0.02
C GLU A 119 4.01 -5.14 -0.73
N PRO A 120 3.71 -5.11 -2.04
CA PRO A 120 3.66 -6.32 -2.83
C PRO A 120 4.96 -7.14 -2.70
N SER A 121 4.84 -8.45 -2.58
CA SER A 121 5.99 -9.33 -2.56
C SER A 121 6.51 -9.57 -3.97
N LEU A 122 7.84 -9.62 -4.07
CA LEU A 122 8.59 -9.76 -5.32
C LEU A 122 8.60 -11.16 -5.89
N GLU A 123 8.08 -12.14 -5.17
CA GLU A 123 7.99 -13.49 -5.71
C GLU A 123 6.94 -13.49 -6.81
N LYS A 124 7.37 -13.88 -8.01
CA LYS A 124 6.49 -14.11 -9.15
C LYS A 124 5.49 -15.19 -8.76
N GLY A 125 4.39 -14.75 -8.16
CA GLY A 125 3.21 -15.57 -8.00
C GLY A 125 2.35 -15.49 -9.25
N CYS A 126 1.37 -16.35 -9.38
CA CYS A 126 0.49 -16.33 -10.54
C CYS A 126 -0.29 -15.00 -10.66
N TYR A 127 -0.56 -14.30 -9.57
CA TYR A 127 -1.18 -12.97 -9.61
C TYR A 127 -0.31 -11.92 -10.30
N TYR A 128 1.02 -12.10 -10.32
CA TYR A 128 1.92 -11.25 -11.09
C TYR A 128 1.57 -11.22 -12.58
N GLU A 129 1.12 -12.32 -13.16
CA GLU A 129 0.70 -12.36 -14.56
C GLU A 129 -0.47 -11.43 -14.86
N LEU A 130 -1.39 -11.24 -13.90
CA LEU A 130 -2.47 -10.27 -14.01
C LEU A 130 -2.00 -8.84 -13.72
N SER A 131 -1.30 -8.63 -12.61
CA SER A 131 -0.86 -7.29 -12.20
C SER A 131 0.11 -6.65 -13.18
N SER A 132 0.98 -7.44 -13.82
CA SER A 132 1.94 -6.96 -14.83
C SER A 132 1.28 -6.47 -16.14
N LEU A 133 0.01 -6.79 -16.37
CA LEU A 133 -0.76 -6.20 -17.47
C LEU A 133 -0.94 -4.68 -17.30
N LEU A 134 -1.01 -4.20 -16.06
CA LEU A 134 -1.06 -2.76 -15.76
C LEU A 134 0.32 -2.14 -15.84
N HIS A 135 1.21 -2.63 -15.00
CA HIS A 135 2.59 -2.18 -14.92
C HIS A 135 3.49 -3.33 -14.44
N ASP A 136 4.65 -3.51 -15.09
CA ASP A 136 5.69 -4.38 -14.55
C ASP A 136 6.49 -3.62 -13.49
N GLU A 137 6.00 -3.65 -12.26
CA GLU A 137 6.59 -2.94 -11.12
C GLU A 137 7.67 -3.74 -10.39
N LEU A 138 7.99 -4.95 -10.85
CA LEU A 138 8.90 -5.85 -10.14
C LEU A 138 10.26 -5.20 -9.82
N LEU A 139 10.81 -4.44 -10.77
CA LEU A 139 12.10 -3.79 -10.59
C LEU A 139 12.04 -2.65 -9.57
N ILE A 140 10.99 -1.82 -9.64
CA ILE A 140 10.84 -0.68 -8.73
C ILE A 140 10.54 -1.16 -7.30
N GLN A 141 9.71 -2.19 -7.14
CA GLN A 141 9.43 -2.83 -5.84
C GLN A 141 10.73 -3.38 -5.21
N ARG A 142 11.62 -3.99 -6.01
CA ARG A 142 12.94 -4.44 -5.54
C ARG A 142 13.81 -3.28 -5.07
N LYS A 143 13.80 -2.15 -5.78
CA LYS A 143 14.56 -0.95 -5.40
C LYS A 143 14.02 -0.34 -4.10
N ALA A 144 12.71 -0.20 -3.99
CA ALA A 144 12.04 0.28 -2.77
C ALA A 144 12.37 -0.61 -1.56
N TYR A 145 12.32 -1.93 -1.72
CA TYR A 145 12.68 -2.86 -0.64
C TYR A 145 14.14 -2.76 -0.24
N ARG A 146 15.08 -2.62 -1.20
CA ARG A 146 16.50 -2.40 -0.86
C ARG A 146 16.72 -1.11 -0.08
N ALA A 147 15.98 -0.05 -0.39
CA ALA A 147 16.01 1.19 0.38
C ALA A 147 15.44 0.98 1.79
N LEU A 148 14.32 0.26 1.91
CA LEU A 148 13.69 -0.02 3.20
C LEU A 148 14.62 -0.82 4.14
N LYS A 149 15.50 -1.67 3.63
CA LYS A 149 16.53 -2.36 4.44
C LYS A 149 17.54 -1.40 5.10
N LYS A 150 17.61 -0.15 4.65
CA LYS A 150 18.44 0.89 5.26
C LYS A 150 17.70 1.71 6.32
N ALA A 151 16.45 1.41 6.62
CA ALA A 151 15.67 2.11 7.64
C ALA A 151 16.39 2.23 9.00
N PRO A 152 17.18 1.24 9.46
CA PRO A 152 17.99 1.38 10.67
C PRO A 152 19.03 2.52 10.62
N ASP A 153 19.56 2.82 9.44
CA ASP A 153 20.52 3.92 9.26
C ASP A 153 19.88 5.31 9.53
N TYR A 154 18.55 5.35 9.52
CA TYR A 154 17.73 6.56 9.75
C TYR A 154 17.01 6.57 11.10
N GLY A 155 17.36 5.65 12.01
CA GLY A 155 16.81 5.61 13.36
C GLY A 155 15.55 4.75 13.53
N LEU A 156 15.13 4.03 12.50
CA LEU A 156 14.01 3.10 12.57
C LEU A 156 14.49 1.69 12.97
N LYS A 157 14.15 1.23 14.16
CA LYS A 157 14.54 -0.10 14.66
C LYS A 157 13.60 -1.16 14.11
N PRO A 158 14.09 -2.23 13.47
CA PRO A 158 13.25 -3.29 12.94
C PRO A 158 12.58 -4.08 14.06
N VAL A 159 11.27 -4.27 13.95
CA VAL A 159 10.46 -5.08 14.87
C VAL A 159 10.08 -6.40 14.23
N ALA A 160 9.60 -6.35 12.98
CA ALA A 160 9.16 -7.55 12.27
C ALA A 160 9.29 -7.42 10.75
N GLU A 161 9.49 -8.57 10.12
CA GLU A 161 9.27 -8.77 8.69
C GLU A 161 8.55 -10.11 8.52
N SER A 162 7.40 -10.10 7.86
CA SER A 162 6.65 -11.31 7.57
C SER A 162 5.92 -11.21 6.23
N PHE A 163 5.38 -12.34 5.77
CA PHE A 163 4.65 -12.43 4.52
C PHE A 163 3.25 -12.98 4.78
N PHE A 164 2.30 -12.46 4.03
CA PHE A 164 0.94 -12.97 3.96
C PHE A 164 0.47 -12.97 2.52
N TYR A 165 -0.64 -13.61 2.23
CA TYR A 165 -1.26 -13.51 0.93
C TYR A 165 -2.71 -13.04 1.05
N MET A 166 -3.13 -12.29 0.05
CA MET A 166 -4.51 -11.85 -0.12
C MET A 166 -5.12 -12.66 -1.26
N GLU A 167 -6.34 -13.12 -1.08
CA GLU A 167 -7.10 -13.64 -2.18
C GLU A 167 -7.68 -12.48 -2.99
N ARG A 168 -7.38 -12.49 -4.28
CA ARG A 168 -7.91 -11.53 -5.25
C ARG A 168 -8.90 -12.25 -6.16
N SER A 169 -9.56 -11.53 -7.04
CA SER A 169 -10.45 -12.08 -8.06
C SER A 169 -10.30 -11.33 -9.37
N LEU A 170 -10.83 -11.88 -10.43
CA LEU A 170 -10.94 -11.14 -11.70
C LEU A 170 -11.79 -9.88 -11.55
N GLU A 171 -12.86 -9.93 -10.75
CA GLU A 171 -13.69 -8.77 -10.44
C GLU A 171 -12.87 -7.67 -9.74
N HIS A 172 -12.02 -8.04 -8.75
CA HIS A 172 -11.12 -7.10 -8.10
C HIS A 172 -10.16 -6.46 -9.11
N PHE A 173 -9.58 -7.26 -10.02
CA PHE A 173 -8.71 -6.75 -11.07
C PHE A 173 -9.44 -5.77 -12.00
N ILE A 174 -10.66 -6.11 -12.44
CA ILE A 174 -11.50 -5.24 -13.29
C ILE A 174 -11.85 -3.94 -12.56
N LYS A 175 -12.16 -3.99 -11.25
CA LYS A 175 -12.41 -2.79 -10.44
C LYS A 175 -11.17 -1.88 -10.40
N THR A 176 -10.00 -2.44 -10.22
CA THR A 176 -8.72 -1.71 -10.27
C THR A 176 -8.51 -1.05 -11.63
N MET A 177 -8.77 -1.78 -12.74
CA MET A 177 -8.74 -1.21 -14.09
C MET A 177 -9.64 0.00 -14.24
N ASN A 178 -10.87 -0.07 -13.71
CA ASN A 178 -11.84 1.02 -13.81
C ASN A 178 -11.41 2.29 -13.06
N ILE A 179 -10.60 2.14 -12.01
CA ILE A 179 -10.06 3.27 -11.24
C ILE A 179 -8.87 3.92 -11.96
N TYR A 180 -7.92 3.12 -12.42
CA TYR A 180 -6.62 3.61 -12.84
C TYR A 180 -6.45 3.77 -14.37
N VAL A 181 -7.28 3.10 -15.18
CA VAL A 181 -7.18 3.16 -16.64
C VAL A 181 -8.33 3.98 -17.23
N GLN A 182 -8.06 5.22 -17.58
CA GLN A 182 -9.06 6.15 -18.07
C GLN A 182 -9.51 5.86 -19.51
N ASP A 183 -8.58 5.43 -20.38
CA ASP A 183 -8.91 5.08 -21.76
C ASP A 183 -9.78 3.80 -21.84
N PRO A 184 -11.03 3.90 -22.32
CA PRO A 184 -11.94 2.75 -22.34
C PRO A 184 -11.51 1.65 -23.32
N VAL A 185 -10.83 2.00 -24.41
CA VAL A 185 -10.39 1.03 -25.44
C VAL A 185 -9.21 0.23 -24.88
N TYR A 186 -8.25 0.91 -24.29
CA TYR A 186 -7.10 0.28 -23.64
C TYR A 186 -7.56 -0.59 -22.48
N ARG A 187 -8.42 -0.08 -21.59
CA ARG A 187 -9.00 -0.84 -20.47
C ARG A 187 -9.69 -2.12 -20.93
N GLN A 188 -10.52 -2.06 -21.99
CA GLN A 188 -11.18 -3.25 -22.52
C GLN A 188 -10.18 -4.26 -23.10
N SER A 189 -9.08 -3.79 -23.66
CA SER A 189 -7.99 -4.66 -24.13
C SER A 189 -7.34 -5.42 -22.97
N LEU A 190 -7.06 -4.73 -21.84
CA LEU A 190 -6.49 -5.34 -20.62
C LEU A 190 -7.44 -6.38 -20.00
N ILE A 191 -8.74 -6.09 -19.97
CA ILE A 191 -9.75 -7.03 -19.47
C ILE A 191 -9.74 -8.31 -20.29
N ARG A 192 -9.74 -8.21 -21.62
CA ARG A 192 -9.66 -9.41 -22.51
C ARG A 192 -8.37 -10.22 -22.29
N GLN A 193 -7.25 -9.56 -22.07
CA GLN A 193 -5.99 -10.24 -21.76
C GLN A 193 -6.07 -10.97 -20.41
N ALA A 194 -6.66 -10.32 -19.40
CA ALA A 194 -6.88 -10.94 -18.08
C ALA A 194 -7.79 -12.17 -18.17
N GLU A 195 -8.89 -12.09 -18.93
CA GLU A 195 -9.79 -13.21 -19.17
C GLU A 195 -9.07 -14.39 -19.86
N ALA A 196 -8.19 -14.12 -20.82
CA ALA A 196 -7.39 -15.14 -21.47
C ALA A 196 -6.40 -15.83 -20.51
N ILE A 197 -5.79 -15.08 -19.58
CA ILE A 197 -4.93 -15.64 -18.52
C ILE A 197 -5.75 -16.54 -17.60
N VAL A 198 -6.96 -16.11 -17.20
CA VAL A 198 -7.88 -16.89 -16.36
C VAL A 198 -8.24 -18.21 -17.06
N GLN A 199 -8.68 -18.17 -18.32
CA GLN A 199 -9.01 -19.36 -19.10
C GLN A 199 -7.84 -20.34 -19.22
N LYS A 200 -6.62 -19.80 -19.43
CA LYS A 200 -5.39 -20.61 -19.43
C LYS A 200 -5.16 -21.27 -18.07
N ALA A 201 -5.29 -20.51 -16.98
CA ALA A 201 -5.10 -21.01 -15.61
C ALA A 201 -6.12 -22.10 -15.24
N GLU A 202 -7.37 -21.98 -15.69
CA GLU A 202 -8.41 -23.00 -15.53
C GLU A 202 -8.04 -24.27 -16.28
N LYS A 203 -7.70 -24.14 -17.57
CA LYS A 203 -7.33 -25.27 -18.42
C LYS A 203 -6.11 -26.04 -17.89
N GLU A 204 -5.12 -25.33 -17.34
CA GLU A 204 -3.88 -25.91 -16.83
C GLU A 204 -3.96 -26.27 -15.34
N GLY A 205 -5.09 -26.05 -14.66
CA GLY A 205 -5.35 -26.47 -13.28
C GLY A 205 -4.67 -25.66 -12.19
N TRP A 206 -4.23 -24.42 -12.47
CA TRP A 206 -3.58 -23.55 -11.47
C TRP A 206 -4.38 -22.28 -11.12
N ILE A 207 -5.65 -22.22 -11.49
CA ILE A 207 -6.55 -21.09 -11.22
C ILE A 207 -6.55 -20.69 -9.73
N HIS A 208 -6.48 -21.66 -8.81
CA HIS A 208 -6.43 -21.42 -7.37
C HIS A 208 -5.18 -20.68 -6.88
N LYS A 209 -4.11 -20.65 -7.71
CA LYS A 209 -2.88 -19.89 -7.44
C LYS A 209 -2.92 -18.51 -8.07
N LEU A 210 -3.66 -18.34 -9.18
CA LEU A 210 -3.68 -17.11 -9.96
C LEU A 210 -4.05 -15.90 -9.12
N PHE A 211 -5.00 -16.06 -8.22
CA PHE A 211 -5.55 -14.98 -7.42
C PHE A 211 -4.88 -14.79 -6.04
N LYS A 212 -3.77 -15.46 -5.79
CA LYS A 212 -2.98 -15.27 -4.56
C LYS A 212 -1.95 -14.16 -4.77
N ALA A 213 -2.27 -12.97 -4.25
CA ALA A 213 -1.36 -11.84 -4.21
C ALA A 213 -0.57 -11.88 -2.91
N THR A 214 0.73 -12.13 -2.99
CA THR A 214 1.61 -12.13 -1.81
C THR A 214 2.02 -10.70 -1.47
N ALA A 215 1.97 -10.35 -0.21
CA ALA A 215 2.48 -9.11 0.32
C ALA A 215 3.47 -9.35 1.46
N ARG A 216 4.34 -8.39 1.67
CA ARG A 216 5.29 -8.35 2.77
C ARG A 216 4.93 -7.20 3.70
N VAL A 217 4.91 -7.46 5.00
CA VAL A 217 4.84 -6.43 6.02
C VAL A 217 6.21 -6.25 6.67
N ASN A 218 6.66 -5.02 6.76
CA ASN A 218 7.83 -4.60 7.54
C ASN A 218 7.36 -3.61 8.61
N VAL A 219 7.72 -3.86 9.84
CA VAL A 219 7.37 -3.03 11.00
C VAL A 219 8.64 -2.53 11.66
N PHE A 220 8.68 -1.24 11.96
CA PHE A 220 9.76 -0.58 12.65
C PHE A 220 9.21 0.27 13.80
N THR A 221 10.05 0.58 14.80
CA THR A 221 9.82 1.64 15.79
C THR A 221 10.92 2.70 15.69
N LYS A 222 10.56 3.93 16.05
CA LYS A 222 11.55 5.03 16.21
C LYS A 222 12.31 4.89 17.51
#